data_ff164b96c0f64f42cb5c4b266b2d8a02
#
_entry.id   ff164b96c0f64f42cb5c4b266b2d8a02
#
_cell.length_a   1.000
_cell.length_b   1.000
_cell.length_c   1.000
_cell.angle_alpha   90.00
_cell.angle_beta   90.00
_cell.angle_gamma   90.00
#
_symmetry.space_group_name_H-M   'P 1'
#
loop_
_entity.id
_entity.type
_entity.pdbx_description
1 polymer ?
#
loop_
_entity_poly.entity_id
_entity_poly.type
_entity_poly.pdbx_seq_one_letter_code
_entity_poly.pdbx_strand_id
1 'polypeptide(L)'
;ALTGDACAGGPGGWWAPLIGPGRPLDPARVRLLCFNNLGGCYGSFGGADPAEALVPAPPVGAGAARPGLELPAPVTTWDQARATLRALSALGLGEVRVALGGSLGGMLVLALGALAPERFGQLVPIAASAAASPWIIGLNHVARQTILLDPGWPERPERGFALARQLAQMSYRAEP
;
A
#
# COMPACT_ATOMS: atom_id res chain seq x y z
N ALA A 1 -1.96 -0.25 13.61
CA ALA A 1 -3.15 0.39 13.05
C ALA A 1 -3.89 -0.45 12.00
N LEU A 2 -4.02 -1.78 12.22
CA LEU A 2 -4.82 -2.65 11.35
C LEU A 2 -6.30 -2.66 11.72
N THR A 3 -6.66 -2.06 12.84
CA THR A 3 -8.02 -2.11 13.42
C THR A 3 -8.60 -0.73 13.74
N GLY A 4 -8.02 0.34 13.24
CA GLY A 4 -8.54 1.69 13.44
C GLY A 4 -9.21 2.24 12.17
N ASP A 5 -9.91 3.35 12.31
CA ASP A 5 -10.58 4.09 11.22
C ASP A 5 -9.66 4.51 10.07
N ALA A 6 -8.35 4.40 10.25
CA ALA A 6 -7.31 4.70 9.26
C ALA A 6 -7.14 3.60 8.18
N CYS A 7 -7.66 2.39 8.40
CA CYS A 7 -7.69 1.36 7.35
C CYS A 7 -8.99 1.51 6.58
N ALA A 8 -8.97 2.30 5.52
CA ALA A 8 -10.09 2.64 4.66
C ALA A 8 -11.13 1.51 4.51
N GLY A 9 -12.35 1.76 4.96
CA GLY A 9 -13.43 0.77 4.86
C GLY A 9 -14.52 0.92 5.93
N GLY A 10 -14.54 2.01 6.70
CA GLY A 10 -15.54 2.23 7.75
C GLY A 10 -15.11 1.70 9.12
N PRO A 11 -16.02 1.69 10.10
CA PRO A 11 -15.72 1.35 11.49
C PRO A 11 -15.31 -0.13 11.65
N GLY A 12 -14.07 -0.45 11.38
CA GLY A 12 -13.53 -1.80 11.50
C GLY A 12 -12.47 -2.16 10.47
N GLY A 13 -12.29 -1.35 9.42
CA GLY A 13 -11.36 -1.63 8.33
C GLY A 13 -11.77 -2.86 7.49
N TRP A 14 -11.32 -2.94 6.26
CA TRP A 14 -11.69 -4.04 5.35
C TRP A 14 -11.05 -5.40 5.70
N TRP A 15 -10.04 -5.41 6.56
CA TRP A 15 -9.47 -6.63 7.16
C TRP A 15 -10.22 -7.11 8.40
N ALA A 16 -11.20 -6.34 8.90
CA ALA A 16 -11.96 -6.68 10.09
C ALA A 16 -12.56 -8.11 10.09
N PRO A 17 -13.01 -8.68 8.96
CA PRO A 17 -13.48 -10.07 8.95
C PRO A 17 -12.42 -11.09 9.33
N LEU A 18 -11.14 -10.81 9.14
CA LEU A 18 -10.02 -11.71 9.44
C LEU A 18 -9.36 -11.42 10.79
N ILE A 19 -9.52 -10.22 11.35
CA ILE A 19 -8.84 -9.77 12.56
C ILE A 19 -9.82 -9.66 13.73
N GLY A 20 -9.50 -10.29 14.84
CA GLY A 20 -10.28 -10.20 16.07
C GLY A 20 -10.29 -11.48 16.88
N PRO A 21 -10.90 -11.47 18.07
CA PRO A 21 -11.00 -12.65 18.93
C PRO A 21 -11.67 -13.83 18.21
N GLY A 22 -11.02 -14.99 18.23
CA GLY A 22 -11.51 -16.21 17.58
C GLY A 22 -11.43 -16.21 16.05
N ARG A 23 -10.85 -15.17 15.42
CA ARG A 23 -10.64 -15.08 13.97
C ARG A 23 -9.26 -15.61 13.58
N PRO A 24 -8.98 -15.84 12.27
CA PRO A 24 -7.68 -16.34 11.83
C PRO A 24 -6.50 -15.50 12.31
N LEU A 25 -6.66 -14.18 12.42
CA LEU A 25 -5.68 -13.25 12.95
C LEU A 25 -6.15 -12.71 14.31
N ASP A 26 -6.11 -13.56 15.32
CA ASP A 26 -6.48 -13.21 16.69
C ASP A 26 -5.32 -12.49 17.38
N PRO A 27 -5.48 -11.20 17.77
CA PRO A 27 -4.44 -10.44 18.45
C PRO A 27 -4.02 -10.99 19.82
N ALA A 28 -4.85 -11.83 20.45
CA ALA A 28 -4.48 -12.50 21.67
C ALA A 28 -3.47 -13.65 21.44
N ARG A 29 -3.38 -14.15 20.21
CA ARG A 29 -2.53 -15.30 19.83
C ARG A 29 -1.35 -14.91 18.95
N VAL A 30 -1.44 -13.81 18.21
CA VAL A 30 -0.41 -13.36 17.27
C VAL A 30 -0.17 -11.85 17.38
N ARG A 31 1.09 -11.45 17.23
CA ARG A 31 1.44 -10.03 17.05
C ARG A 31 1.20 -9.67 15.60
N LEU A 32 0.35 -8.68 15.36
CA LEU A 32 0.08 -8.15 14.03
C LEU A 32 0.91 -6.91 13.78
N LEU A 33 1.58 -6.87 12.62
CA LEU A 33 2.34 -5.71 12.16
C LEU A 33 1.85 -5.34 10.77
N CYS A 34 1.70 -4.03 10.53
CA CYS A 34 1.42 -3.48 9.23
C CYS A 34 2.34 -2.29 8.99
N PHE A 35 3.10 -2.36 7.91
CA PHE A 35 3.97 -1.27 7.50
C PHE A 35 3.25 -0.47 6.42
N ASN A 36 3.32 0.86 6.54
CA ASN A 36 2.84 1.74 5.49
C ASN A 36 3.87 1.78 4.35
N ASN A 37 3.39 1.98 3.12
CA ASN A 37 4.27 2.06 1.96
C ASN A 37 5.09 3.35 1.98
N LEU A 38 6.34 3.29 1.53
CA LEU A 38 7.16 4.47 1.25
C LEU A 38 6.42 5.36 0.25
N GLY A 39 6.40 6.66 0.49
CA GLY A 39 5.63 7.60 -0.32
C GLY A 39 4.11 7.55 -0.09
N GLY A 40 3.63 6.71 0.83
CA GLY A 40 2.22 6.64 1.21
C GLY A 40 1.81 7.73 2.19
N CYS A 41 0.50 7.77 2.49
CA CYS A 41 -0.07 8.68 3.51
C CYS A 41 0.36 8.27 4.93
N TYR A 42 -0.02 9.05 5.93
CA TYR A 42 0.12 8.73 7.36
C TYR A 42 1.56 8.65 7.88
N GLY A 43 2.43 9.56 7.43
CA GLY A 43 3.79 9.70 7.99
C GLY A 43 4.83 8.75 7.42
N SER A 44 4.54 8.04 6.34
CA SER A 44 5.57 7.34 5.59
C SER A 44 6.54 8.33 4.96
N PHE A 45 7.82 7.95 4.93
CA PHE A 45 8.84 8.74 4.28
C PHE A 45 8.48 8.98 2.80
N GLY A 46 8.37 10.25 2.43
CA GLY A 46 8.07 10.71 1.08
C GLY A 46 9.02 11.79 0.58
N GLY A 47 10.24 11.85 1.10
CA GLY A 47 11.26 12.82 0.68
C GLY A 47 11.22 14.16 1.42
N ALA A 48 10.30 14.36 2.38
CA ALA A 48 10.29 15.52 3.27
C ALA A 48 11.08 15.29 4.55
N ASP A 49 11.50 16.37 5.21
CA ASP A 49 12.16 16.34 6.50
C ASP A 49 11.38 15.47 7.50
N PRO A 50 12.05 14.60 8.29
CA PRO A 50 11.41 13.83 9.36
C PRO A 50 10.58 14.66 10.34
N ALA A 51 10.91 15.94 10.56
CA ALA A 51 10.13 16.86 11.36
C ALA A 51 8.79 17.24 10.72
N GLU A 52 8.70 17.27 9.39
CA GLU A 52 7.43 17.52 8.66
C GLU A 52 6.54 16.28 8.57
N ALA A 53 7.10 15.07 8.70
CA ALA A 53 6.34 13.83 8.72
C ALA A 53 5.40 13.71 9.94
N LEU A 54 5.59 14.52 10.96
CA LEU A 54 4.73 14.62 12.16
C LEU A 54 3.55 15.59 11.98
N VAL A 55 3.50 16.34 10.89
CA VAL A 55 2.35 17.21 10.61
C VAL A 55 1.18 16.32 10.15
N PRO A 56 0.01 16.42 10.78
CA PRO A 56 -1.19 15.71 10.32
C PRO A 56 -1.40 15.96 8.82
N ALA A 57 -1.67 14.92 8.07
CA ALA A 57 -1.97 15.07 6.65
C ALA A 57 -3.13 16.07 6.50
N PRO A 58 -3.04 17.04 5.56
CA PRO A 58 -4.15 17.94 5.31
C PRO A 58 -5.38 17.10 4.94
N PRO A 59 -6.59 17.59 5.24
CA PRO A 59 -7.81 16.87 4.91
C PRO A 59 -7.82 16.52 3.42
N VAL A 60 -8.35 15.34 3.12
CA VAL A 60 -8.48 14.83 1.75
C VAL A 60 -9.17 15.91 0.90
N GLY A 61 -8.48 16.44 -0.11
CA GLY A 61 -8.95 17.54 -0.94
C GLY A 61 -8.03 18.78 -0.94
N ALA A 62 -7.11 18.92 -0.01
CA ALA A 62 -6.08 19.96 -0.06
C ALA A 62 -4.90 19.45 -0.93
N GLY A 63 -5.08 19.46 -2.23
CA GLY A 63 -4.06 19.07 -3.22
C GLY A 63 -2.97 20.12 -3.37
N ALA A 64 -2.25 20.41 -2.28
CA ALA A 64 -0.98 21.10 -2.42
C ALA A 64 0.08 20.04 -2.74
N ALA A 65 0.58 20.03 -3.98
CA ALA A 65 1.88 19.44 -4.26
C ALA A 65 2.85 20.00 -3.20
N ARG A 66 3.36 19.13 -2.33
CA ARG A 66 4.34 19.57 -1.33
C ARG A 66 5.61 19.92 -2.08
N PRO A 67 6.05 21.20 -2.08
CA PRO A 67 7.32 21.55 -2.66
C PRO A 67 8.41 20.76 -1.93
N GLY A 68 9.22 20.02 -2.67
CA GLY A 68 10.31 19.23 -2.09
C GLY A 68 10.06 17.71 -2.01
N LEU A 69 8.91 17.20 -2.45
CA LEU A 69 8.64 15.77 -2.52
C LEU A 69 9.08 15.17 -3.87
N GLU A 70 10.28 15.46 -4.28
CA GLU A 70 10.91 14.68 -5.35
C GLU A 70 11.45 13.40 -4.74
N LEU A 71 10.75 12.29 -4.97
CA LEU A 71 11.35 10.98 -4.75
C LEU A 71 12.55 10.91 -5.69
N PRO A 72 13.79 10.73 -5.19
CA PRO A 72 15.00 10.77 -6.01
C PRO A 72 15.03 9.67 -7.09
N ALA A 73 14.16 8.68 -6.97
CA ALA A 73 13.94 7.61 -7.94
C ALA A 73 12.55 6.99 -7.72
N PRO A 74 11.95 6.34 -8.73
CA PRO A 74 10.73 5.57 -8.54
C PRO A 74 10.93 4.49 -7.47
N VAL A 75 10.11 4.50 -6.42
CA VAL A 75 10.13 3.47 -5.38
C VAL A 75 9.51 2.20 -5.93
N THR A 76 10.29 1.12 -5.93
CA THR A 76 9.88 -0.19 -6.41
C THR A 76 9.33 -1.07 -5.27
N THR A 77 8.68 -2.19 -5.62
CA THR A 77 8.28 -3.22 -4.65
C THR A 77 9.48 -3.81 -3.90
N TRP A 78 10.65 -3.87 -4.54
CA TRP A 78 11.90 -4.32 -3.91
C TRP A 78 12.37 -3.35 -2.83
N ASP A 79 12.25 -2.05 -3.06
CA ASP A 79 12.62 -1.02 -2.07
C ASP A 79 11.68 -1.05 -0.87
N GLN A 80 10.38 -1.22 -1.11
CA GLN A 80 9.38 -1.42 -0.06
C GLN A 80 9.70 -2.67 0.78
N ALA A 81 10.03 -3.79 0.13
CA ALA A 81 10.37 -5.03 0.82
C ALA A 81 11.66 -4.88 1.64
N ARG A 82 12.71 -4.24 1.10
CA ARG A 82 13.94 -3.93 1.85
C ARG A 82 13.67 -3.03 3.05
N ALA A 83 12.83 -2.00 2.91
CA ALA A 83 12.43 -1.14 4.01
C ALA A 83 11.69 -1.93 5.10
N THR A 84 10.78 -2.82 4.72
CA THR A 84 10.09 -3.72 5.66
C THR A 84 11.07 -4.63 6.40
N LEU A 85 12.02 -5.26 5.70
CA LEU A 85 13.04 -6.11 6.33
C LEU A 85 13.91 -5.33 7.32
N ARG A 86 14.30 -4.10 6.99
CA ARG A 86 15.05 -3.22 7.90
C ARG A 86 14.23 -2.86 9.13
N ALA A 87 12.94 -2.53 8.96
CA ALA A 87 12.05 -2.23 10.06
C ALA A 87 11.83 -3.42 10.99
N LEU A 88 11.65 -4.63 10.44
CA LEU A 88 11.57 -5.87 11.23
C LEU A 88 12.85 -6.09 12.03
N SER A 89 14.02 -5.89 11.43
CA SER A 89 15.31 -6.02 12.13
C SER A 89 15.49 -4.97 13.22
N ALA A 90 15.10 -3.72 12.97
CA ALA A 90 15.15 -2.65 13.98
C ALA A 90 14.20 -2.91 15.16
N LEU A 91 13.11 -3.64 14.95
CA LEU A 91 12.19 -4.09 15.99
C LEU A 91 12.66 -5.37 16.70
N GLY A 92 13.82 -5.93 16.35
CA GLY A 92 14.33 -7.18 16.91
C GLY A 92 13.57 -8.42 16.47
N LEU A 93 12.84 -8.35 15.35
CA LEU A 93 12.02 -9.45 14.83
C LEU A 93 12.80 -10.19 13.73
N GLY A 94 13.43 -11.31 14.09
CA GLY A 94 14.18 -12.16 13.17
C GLY A 94 13.29 -12.98 12.25
N GLU A 95 12.26 -13.59 12.82
CA GLU A 95 11.33 -14.48 12.12
C GLU A 95 9.91 -13.96 12.12
N VAL A 96 9.20 -14.17 11.03
CA VAL A 96 7.80 -13.82 10.82
C VAL A 96 7.04 -15.09 10.45
N ARG A 97 6.07 -15.49 11.27
CA ARG A 97 5.31 -16.71 11.03
C ARG A 97 4.54 -16.69 9.72
N VAL A 98 3.90 -15.56 9.41
CA VAL A 98 3.10 -15.39 8.18
C VAL A 98 3.26 -13.97 7.68
N ALA A 99 3.60 -13.81 6.40
CA ALA A 99 3.47 -12.57 5.66
C ALA A 99 2.25 -12.66 4.74
N LEU A 100 1.33 -11.71 4.89
CA LEU A 100 0.03 -11.71 4.21
C LEU A 100 -0.18 -10.36 3.53
N GLY A 101 -0.62 -10.36 2.28
CA GLY A 101 -0.89 -9.12 1.56
C GLY A 101 -1.80 -9.28 0.35
N GLY A 102 -2.64 -8.29 0.12
CA GLY A 102 -3.53 -8.21 -1.04
C GLY A 102 -3.02 -7.25 -2.10
N SER A 103 -3.18 -7.59 -3.39
CA SER A 103 -2.79 -6.76 -4.53
C SER A 103 -1.32 -6.32 -4.44
N LEU A 104 -1.01 -5.02 -4.35
CA LEU A 104 0.34 -4.51 -4.12
C LEU A 104 0.99 -5.14 -2.88
N GLY A 105 0.24 -5.35 -1.79
CA GLY A 105 0.72 -6.03 -0.61
C GLY A 105 1.11 -7.49 -0.89
N GLY A 106 0.41 -8.17 -1.78
CA GLY A 106 0.77 -9.51 -2.24
C GLY A 106 2.06 -9.52 -3.07
N MET A 107 2.28 -8.52 -3.91
CA MET A 107 3.56 -8.33 -4.62
C MET A 107 4.72 -8.10 -3.64
N LEU A 108 4.47 -7.33 -2.56
CA LEU A 108 5.45 -7.13 -1.48
C LEU A 108 5.76 -8.44 -0.74
N VAL A 109 4.75 -9.25 -0.46
CA VAL A 109 4.94 -10.58 0.16
C VAL A 109 5.83 -11.46 -0.70
N LEU A 110 5.62 -11.47 -2.02
CA LEU A 110 6.48 -12.21 -2.96
C LEU A 110 7.92 -11.66 -2.95
N ALA A 111 8.09 -10.34 -2.95
CA ALA A 111 9.41 -9.72 -2.88
C ALA A 111 10.13 -10.01 -1.55
N LEU A 112 9.42 -10.02 -0.42
CA LEU A 112 9.94 -10.39 0.88
C LEU A 112 10.45 -11.83 0.90
N GLY A 113 9.66 -12.76 0.35
CA GLY A 113 10.08 -14.16 0.24
C GLY A 113 11.26 -14.38 -0.69
N ALA A 114 11.39 -13.60 -1.75
CA ALA A 114 12.55 -13.67 -2.64
C ALA A 114 13.83 -13.07 -2.02
N LEU A 115 13.71 -12.04 -1.18
CA LEU A 115 14.85 -11.37 -0.53
C LEU A 115 15.37 -12.08 0.72
N ALA A 116 14.48 -12.71 1.48
CA ALA A 116 14.81 -13.31 2.77
C ALA A 116 13.89 -14.50 3.06
N PRO A 117 13.93 -15.57 2.25
CA PRO A 117 13.02 -16.71 2.38
C PRO A 117 13.08 -17.37 3.76
N GLU A 118 14.24 -17.37 4.38
CA GLU A 118 14.49 -17.95 5.71
C GLU A 118 13.78 -17.22 6.84
N ARG A 119 13.34 -16.00 6.62
CA ARG A 119 12.69 -15.18 7.66
C ARG A 119 11.17 -15.39 7.74
N PHE A 120 10.57 -16.06 6.78
CA PHE A 120 9.12 -16.19 6.68
C PHE A 120 8.67 -17.65 6.67
N GLY A 121 7.88 -18.04 7.67
CA GLY A 121 7.32 -19.38 7.74
C GLY A 121 6.29 -19.65 6.65
N GLN A 122 5.46 -18.67 6.32
CA GLN A 122 4.45 -18.76 5.27
C GLN A 122 4.30 -17.42 4.54
N LEU A 123 4.03 -17.50 3.23
CA LEU A 123 3.74 -16.35 2.37
C LEU A 123 2.32 -16.53 1.81
N VAL A 124 1.47 -15.52 2.00
CA VAL A 124 0.08 -15.53 1.54
C VAL A 124 -0.17 -14.31 0.63
N PRO A 125 0.28 -14.35 -0.63
CA PRO A 125 -0.06 -13.33 -1.61
C PRO A 125 -1.50 -13.53 -2.10
N ILE A 126 -2.34 -12.49 -2.02
CA ILE A 126 -3.74 -12.52 -2.43
C ILE A 126 -3.92 -11.59 -3.62
N ALA A 127 -4.54 -12.09 -4.69
CA ALA A 127 -4.82 -11.32 -5.91
C ALA A 127 -3.58 -10.54 -6.42
N ALA A 128 -2.44 -11.22 -6.47
CA ALA A 128 -1.15 -10.65 -6.87
C ALA A 128 -0.39 -11.61 -7.78
N SER A 129 0.47 -11.04 -8.63
CA SER A 129 1.37 -11.77 -9.50
C SER A 129 2.81 -11.36 -9.24
N ALA A 130 3.76 -12.24 -9.58
CA ALA A 130 5.20 -11.95 -9.45
C ALA A 130 5.68 -10.88 -10.46
N ALA A 131 4.97 -10.72 -11.56
CA ALA A 131 5.24 -9.71 -12.59
C ALA A 131 3.93 -9.12 -13.11
N ALA A 132 3.95 -7.83 -13.41
CA ALA A 132 2.82 -7.15 -14.03
C ALA A 132 2.64 -7.66 -15.47
N SER A 133 1.42 -8.09 -15.80
CA SER A 133 1.09 -8.45 -17.18
C SER A 133 1.01 -7.20 -18.08
N PRO A 134 1.22 -7.35 -19.41
CA PRO A 134 1.02 -6.24 -20.35
C PRO A 134 -0.36 -5.60 -20.24
N TRP A 135 -1.38 -6.39 -19.94
CA TRP A 135 -2.74 -5.91 -19.71
C TRP A 135 -2.83 -4.93 -18.53
N ILE A 136 -2.31 -5.32 -17.36
CA ILE A 136 -2.36 -4.45 -16.18
C ILE A 136 -1.48 -3.20 -16.33
N ILE A 137 -0.36 -3.33 -17.07
CA ILE A 137 0.49 -2.18 -17.40
C ILE A 137 -0.30 -1.19 -18.27
N GLY A 138 -0.97 -1.67 -19.32
CA GLY A 138 -1.81 -0.84 -20.19
C GLY A 138 -2.95 -0.18 -19.44
N LEU A 139 -3.67 -0.94 -18.62
CA LEU A 139 -4.78 -0.44 -17.80
C LEU A 139 -4.33 0.68 -16.85
N ASN A 140 -3.22 0.47 -16.14
CA ASN A 140 -2.64 1.48 -15.26
C ASN A 140 -2.14 2.71 -16.03
N HIS A 141 -1.63 2.53 -17.25
CA HIS A 141 -1.25 3.64 -18.11
C HIS A 141 -2.47 4.50 -18.45
N VAL A 142 -3.56 3.88 -18.93
CA VAL A 142 -4.81 4.60 -19.24
C VAL A 142 -5.34 5.33 -18.00
N ALA A 143 -5.37 4.68 -16.84
CA ALA A 143 -5.80 5.31 -15.59
C ALA A 143 -4.96 6.54 -15.23
N ARG A 144 -3.64 6.50 -15.42
CA ARG A 144 -2.79 7.68 -15.24
C ARG A 144 -3.09 8.78 -16.26
N GLN A 145 -3.32 8.41 -17.52
CA GLN A 145 -3.64 9.40 -18.56
C GLN A 145 -4.95 10.13 -18.27
N THR A 146 -5.98 9.45 -17.74
CA THR A 146 -7.23 10.13 -17.38
C THR A 146 -7.00 11.23 -16.32
N ILE A 147 -6.04 11.05 -15.42
CA ILE A 147 -5.70 12.05 -14.40
C ILE A 147 -4.88 13.18 -15.01
N LEU A 148 -3.86 12.85 -15.79
CA LEU A 148 -2.94 13.84 -16.40
C LEU A 148 -3.63 14.73 -17.43
N LEU A 149 -4.64 14.21 -18.14
CA LEU A 149 -5.41 14.94 -19.14
C LEU A 149 -6.59 15.72 -18.56
N ASP A 150 -6.84 15.60 -17.25
CA ASP A 150 -7.88 16.40 -16.59
C ASP A 150 -7.49 17.89 -16.64
N PRO A 151 -8.39 18.79 -17.09
CA PRO A 151 -8.10 20.23 -17.10
C PRO A 151 -7.74 20.81 -15.71
N GLY A 152 -8.12 20.13 -14.64
CA GLY A 152 -7.77 20.51 -13.27
C GLY A 152 -6.38 20.03 -12.81
N TRP A 153 -5.64 19.29 -13.62
CA TRP A 153 -4.28 18.85 -13.28
C TRP A 153 -3.30 20.05 -13.28
N PRO A 154 -2.35 20.15 -12.34
CA PRO A 154 -2.11 19.21 -11.22
C PRO A 154 -2.88 19.52 -9.94
N GLU A 155 -3.58 20.66 -9.83
CA GLU A 155 -4.15 21.16 -8.58
C GLU A 155 -5.40 20.41 -8.14
N ARG A 156 -6.34 20.15 -9.06
CA ARG A 156 -7.64 19.56 -8.76
C ARG A 156 -8.18 18.65 -9.87
N PRO A 157 -7.53 17.54 -10.22
CA PRO A 157 -7.97 16.64 -11.29
C PRO A 157 -9.11 15.70 -10.83
N GLU A 158 -10.21 16.24 -10.36
CA GLU A 158 -11.32 15.49 -9.74
C GLU A 158 -12.00 14.52 -10.71
N ARG A 159 -12.20 14.96 -11.98
CA ARG A 159 -12.81 14.12 -13.03
C ARG A 159 -11.86 13.01 -13.46
N GLY A 160 -10.59 13.31 -13.62
CA GLY A 160 -9.56 12.33 -13.95
C GLY A 160 -9.43 11.26 -12.86
N PHE A 161 -9.42 11.65 -11.59
CA PHE A 161 -9.45 10.69 -10.48
C PHE A 161 -10.71 9.83 -10.48
N ALA A 162 -11.89 10.42 -10.72
CA ALA A 162 -13.13 9.66 -10.77
C ALA A 162 -13.11 8.63 -11.90
N LEU A 163 -12.66 9.00 -13.10
CA LEU A 163 -12.53 8.08 -14.24
C LEU A 163 -11.50 6.99 -14.00
N ALA A 164 -10.32 7.34 -13.48
CA ALA A 164 -9.29 6.36 -13.11
C ALA A 164 -9.82 5.35 -12.09
N ARG A 165 -10.63 5.81 -11.12
CA ARG A 165 -11.24 4.94 -10.12
C ARG A 165 -12.31 4.03 -10.70
N GLN A 166 -13.12 4.52 -11.62
CA GLN A 166 -14.11 3.70 -12.34
C GLN A 166 -13.43 2.59 -13.14
N LEU A 167 -12.37 2.94 -13.89
CA LEU A 167 -11.57 1.96 -14.63
C LEU A 167 -10.98 0.89 -13.70
N ALA A 168 -10.45 1.29 -12.56
CA ALA A 168 -9.94 0.35 -11.57
C ALA A 168 -11.04 -0.57 -11.03
N GLN A 169 -12.24 -0.04 -10.73
CA GLN A 169 -13.36 -0.85 -10.25
C GLN A 169 -13.80 -1.90 -11.27
N MET A 170 -13.81 -1.56 -12.56
CA MET A 170 -14.11 -2.53 -13.63
C MET A 170 -13.07 -3.66 -13.66
N SER A 171 -11.79 -3.35 -13.47
CA SER A 171 -10.70 -4.33 -13.51
C SER A 171 -10.69 -5.29 -12.31
N TYR A 172 -11.38 -4.97 -11.23
CA TYR A 172 -11.43 -5.79 -10.01
C TYR A 172 -12.58 -6.80 -9.99
N ARG A 173 -13.43 -6.80 -11.02
CA ARG A 173 -14.61 -7.64 -11.09
C ARG A 173 -14.58 -8.50 -12.33
N ALA A 174 -15.02 -9.76 -12.19
CA ALA A 174 -15.38 -10.59 -13.33
C ALA A 174 -16.77 -10.21 -13.81
N GLU A 175 -17.06 -10.53 -15.07
CA GLU A 175 -18.44 -10.54 -15.56
C GLU A 175 -19.27 -11.56 -14.75
N PRO A 176 -20.54 -11.24 -14.46
CA PRO A 176 -21.43 -12.15 -13.73
C PRO A 176 -21.69 -13.45 -14.49
#